data_7d14756b1a9d16ec4d8e57ad1f106cf2
#
_entry.id   7d14756b1a9d16ec4d8e57ad1f106cf2
#
_cell.length_a   1.000
_cell.length_b   1.000
_cell.length_c   1.000
_cell.angle_alpha   90.00
_cell.angle_beta   90.00
_cell.angle_gamma   90.00
#
_symmetry.space_group_name_H-M   'P 1'
#
loop_
_entity.id
_entity.type
_entity.pdbx_description
1 polymer ?
#
loop_
_entity_poly.entity_id
_entity_poly.type
_entity_poly.pdbx_seq_one_letter_code
_entity_poly.pdbx_strand_id
1 'polypeptide(L)'
;NMKRCINGAVHLHFLFSINNIMGPFDYIKAINKHENIMKNDPFAEKDYTPFLVNRGLSFFQDTILQVNEVNRLHFLDKRLQFDYLLNNIRPRNRWSKWLKPDKIENLEIVKMYFGFGNEKAKDALEVLSDKHIEEIKKQFTEGGVEKK
;
A
#
# COMPACT_ATOMS: atom_id res chain seq x y z
N ASN A 1 -16.20 -53.15 16.26
CA ASN A 1 -16.10 -52.54 14.92
C ASN A 1 -16.49 -51.06 14.95
N MET A 2 -15.69 -50.29 15.65
CA MET A 2 -15.93 -48.85 15.77
C MET A 2 -14.60 -48.10 15.88
N LYS A 3 -13.81 -48.18 14.82
CA LYS A 3 -12.54 -47.45 14.68
C LYS A 3 -12.24 -47.22 13.22
N ARG A 4 -12.90 -46.33 12.53
CA ARG A 4 -12.49 -45.85 11.20
C ARG A 4 -13.36 -44.70 10.70
N CYS A 5 -13.42 -43.55 11.40
CA CYS A 5 -14.05 -42.34 10.84
C CYS A 5 -13.54 -41.02 11.44
N ILE A 6 -12.30 -40.97 11.98
CA ILE A 6 -11.81 -39.69 12.57
C ILE A 6 -10.66 -39.06 11.77
N ASN A 7 -10.06 -39.74 10.79
CA ASN A 7 -8.87 -39.21 10.09
C ASN A 7 -9.12 -38.46 8.78
N GLY A 8 -10.36 -38.37 8.30
CA GLY A 8 -10.65 -37.69 7.03
C GLY A 8 -10.84 -36.18 7.13
N ALA A 9 -11.42 -35.71 8.22
CA ALA A 9 -11.78 -34.28 8.35
C ALA A 9 -10.60 -33.37 8.71
N VAL A 10 -9.65 -33.87 9.48
CA VAL A 10 -8.47 -33.09 9.91
C VAL A 10 -7.48 -32.92 8.75
N HIS A 11 -7.37 -33.90 7.88
CA HIS A 11 -6.46 -33.85 6.74
C HIS A 11 -6.94 -32.94 5.60
N LEU A 12 -8.25 -32.81 5.42
CA LEU A 12 -8.82 -31.89 4.43
C LEU A 12 -8.67 -30.43 4.87
N HIS A 13 -8.76 -30.13 6.17
CA HIS A 13 -8.56 -28.76 6.67
C HIS A 13 -7.10 -28.30 6.55
N PHE A 14 -6.14 -29.23 6.66
CA PHE A 14 -4.72 -28.94 6.52
C PHE A 14 -4.30 -28.67 5.07
N LEU A 15 -4.94 -29.32 4.09
CA LEU A 15 -4.66 -29.11 2.66
C LEU A 15 -5.28 -27.83 2.09
N PHE A 16 -6.31 -27.27 2.72
CA PHE A 16 -6.93 -26.01 2.29
C PHE A 16 -6.15 -24.77 2.79
N SER A 17 -5.25 -24.94 3.75
CA SER A 17 -4.45 -23.85 4.33
C SER A 17 -3.15 -23.54 3.56
N ILE A 18 -2.81 -24.31 2.53
CA ILE A 18 -1.48 -24.23 1.88
C ILE A 18 -1.37 -23.12 0.84
N ASN A 19 -2.46 -22.43 0.45
CA ASN A 19 -2.43 -21.45 -0.64
C ASN A 19 -3.07 -20.09 -0.34
N ASN A 20 -3.30 -19.72 0.89
CA ASN A 20 -3.86 -18.41 1.19
C ASN A 20 -2.79 -17.49 1.80
N ILE A 21 -1.85 -17.04 0.98
CA ILE A 21 -0.94 -15.94 1.37
C ILE A 21 -1.81 -14.71 1.59
N MET A 22 -1.93 -14.29 2.86
CA MET A 22 -2.72 -13.13 3.22
C MET A 22 -2.09 -11.85 2.69
N GLY A 23 -2.84 -11.10 1.90
CA GLY A 23 -2.40 -9.80 1.40
C GLY A 23 -2.64 -8.67 2.41
N PRO A 24 -1.99 -7.52 2.25
CA PRO A 24 -2.17 -6.35 3.15
C PRO A 24 -3.62 -5.90 3.29
N PHE A 25 -4.42 -6.07 2.25
CA PHE A 25 -5.85 -5.72 2.26
C PHE A 25 -6.70 -6.63 3.14
N ASP A 26 -6.30 -7.88 3.33
CA ASP A 26 -7.00 -8.80 4.22
C ASP A 26 -6.85 -8.37 5.68
N TYR A 27 -5.66 -7.88 6.06
CA TYR A 27 -5.43 -7.31 7.39
C TYR A 27 -6.20 -6.01 7.60
N ILE A 28 -6.25 -5.11 6.61
CA ILE A 28 -7.06 -3.88 6.66
C ILE A 28 -8.55 -4.23 6.83
N LYS A 29 -9.03 -5.22 6.09
CA LYS A 29 -10.40 -5.71 6.19
C LYS A 29 -10.69 -6.31 7.55
N ALA A 30 -9.76 -7.11 8.09
CA ALA A 30 -9.86 -7.72 9.40
C ALA A 30 -9.93 -6.65 10.51
N ILE A 31 -9.07 -5.63 10.48
CA ILE A 31 -9.10 -4.48 11.41
C ILE A 31 -10.45 -3.74 11.30
N ASN A 32 -10.91 -3.47 10.07
CA ASN A 32 -12.18 -2.79 9.84
C ASN A 32 -13.41 -3.57 10.32
N LYS A 33 -13.31 -4.89 10.39
CA LYS A 33 -14.37 -5.77 10.92
C LYS A 33 -14.17 -6.17 12.37
N HIS A 34 -13.04 -5.81 12.97
CA HIS A 34 -12.62 -6.25 14.31
C HIS A 34 -12.47 -7.78 14.42
N GLU A 35 -11.95 -8.40 13.39
CA GLU A 35 -11.68 -9.84 13.32
C GLU A 35 -10.19 -10.12 13.60
N ASN A 36 -9.85 -10.89 14.63
CA ASN A 36 -8.47 -11.24 14.92
C ASN A 36 -8.03 -12.46 14.10
N ILE A 37 -7.52 -12.22 12.90
CA ILE A 37 -7.03 -13.27 11.99
C ILE A 37 -5.72 -13.90 12.44
N MET A 38 -4.88 -13.19 13.20
CA MET A 38 -3.61 -13.71 13.70
C MET A 38 -3.76 -14.70 14.85
N LYS A 39 -4.95 -14.77 15.48
CA LYS A 39 -5.20 -15.72 16.57
C LYS A 39 -5.30 -17.15 16.08
N ASN A 40 -5.82 -17.34 14.88
CA ASN A 40 -6.16 -18.64 14.33
C ASN A 40 -5.14 -19.19 13.32
N ASP A 41 -4.24 -18.32 12.81
CA ASP A 41 -3.24 -18.68 11.81
C ASP A 41 -1.84 -18.24 12.26
N PRO A 42 -0.95 -19.20 12.56
CA PRO A 42 0.44 -18.90 12.95
C PRO A 42 1.27 -18.27 11.82
N PHE A 43 0.86 -18.40 10.56
CA PHE A 43 1.56 -17.81 9.42
C PHE A 43 1.13 -16.35 9.17
N ALA A 44 -0.05 -15.94 9.66
CA ALA A 44 -0.56 -14.59 9.48
C ALA A 44 0.38 -13.50 10.02
N GLU A 45 1.09 -13.75 11.11
CA GLU A 45 2.05 -12.79 11.64
C GLU A 45 3.27 -12.60 10.70
N LYS A 46 3.72 -13.68 10.06
CA LYS A 46 4.85 -13.65 9.13
C LYS A 46 4.49 -12.84 7.87
N ASP A 47 3.30 -13.04 7.36
CA ASP A 47 2.81 -12.39 6.13
C ASP A 47 2.39 -10.93 6.35
N TYR A 48 2.20 -10.54 7.62
CA TYR A 48 1.81 -9.17 7.95
C TYR A 48 2.88 -8.16 7.53
N THR A 49 2.47 -7.19 6.73
CA THR A 49 3.32 -6.11 6.24
C THR A 49 2.86 -4.77 6.84
N PRO A 50 3.44 -4.36 8.00
CA PRO A 50 2.99 -3.18 8.75
C PRO A 50 2.91 -1.92 7.89
N PHE A 51 3.93 -1.64 7.09
CA PHE A 51 3.99 -0.45 6.25
C PHE A 51 2.79 -0.32 5.30
N LEU A 52 2.41 -1.41 4.61
CA LEU A 52 1.30 -1.38 3.65
C LEU A 52 -0.05 -1.26 4.35
N VAL A 53 -0.23 -1.94 5.48
CA VAL A 53 -1.45 -1.86 6.29
C VAL A 53 -1.62 -0.46 6.87
N ASN A 54 -0.56 0.10 7.47
CA ASN A 54 -0.55 1.45 8.02
C ASN A 54 -0.82 2.48 6.92
N ARG A 55 -0.18 2.36 5.75
CA ARG A 55 -0.45 3.23 4.62
C ARG A 55 -1.92 3.16 4.17
N GLY A 56 -2.50 1.96 4.10
CA GLY A 56 -3.90 1.79 3.71
C GLY A 56 -4.88 2.43 4.72
N LEU A 57 -4.59 2.32 6.02
CA LEU A 57 -5.40 2.91 7.07
C LEU A 57 -5.17 4.43 7.22
N SER A 58 -4.02 4.97 6.82
CA SER A 58 -3.73 6.41 6.91
C SER A 58 -4.58 7.29 5.99
N PHE A 59 -5.27 6.72 5.01
CA PHE A 59 -6.19 7.46 4.14
C PHE A 59 -7.48 7.94 4.84
N PHE A 60 -7.73 7.50 6.07
CA PHE A 60 -8.96 7.83 6.80
C PHE A 60 -8.67 8.69 8.01
N GLN A 61 -9.43 9.78 8.16
CA GLN A 61 -9.25 10.73 9.26
C GLN A 61 -9.45 10.10 10.64
N ASP A 62 -10.32 9.10 10.73
CA ASP A 62 -10.65 8.44 11.99
C ASP A 62 -9.62 7.38 12.44
N THR A 63 -8.64 7.04 11.60
CA THR A 63 -7.60 6.05 11.91
C THR A 63 -6.18 6.59 11.86
N ILE A 64 -6.00 7.80 11.29
CA ILE A 64 -4.65 8.36 11.05
C ILE A 64 -3.83 8.54 12.32
N LEU A 65 -4.47 8.90 13.44
CA LEU A 65 -3.76 9.10 14.72
C LEU A 65 -3.23 7.77 15.27
N GLN A 66 -4.04 6.70 15.21
CA GLN A 66 -3.64 5.36 15.64
C GLN A 66 -2.52 4.81 14.76
N VAL A 67 -2.63 5.04 13.46
CA VAL A 67 -1.58 4.65 12.50
C VAL A 67 -0.27 5.39 12.75
N ASN A 68 -0.31 6.69 13.03
CA ASN A 68 0.88 7.46 13.34
C ASN A 68 1.55 6.97 14.63
N GLU A 69 0.78 6.58 15.62
CA GLU A 69 1.32 6.01 16.85
C GLU A 69 2.05 4.69 16.58
N VAL A 70 1.45 3.79 15.78
CA VAL A 70 2.11 2.54 15.38
C VAL A 70 3.37 2.81 14.54
N ASN A 71 3.33 3.77 13.63
CA ASN A 71 4.50 4.15 12.84
C ASN A 71 5.65 4.68 13.69
N ARG A 72 5.35 5.40 14.77
CA ARG A 72 6.35 5.85 15.74
C ARG A 72 6.99 4.67 16.48
N LEU A 73 6.23 3.62 16.73
CA LEU A 73 6.62 2.40 17.42
C LEU A 73 6.91 1.25 16.44
N HIS A 74 7.47 1.54 15.27
CA HIS A 74 7.72 0.59 14.18
C HIS A 74 8.64 -0.59 14.56
N PHE A 75 9.39 -0.48 15.64
CA PHE A 75 10.28 -1.52 16.16
C PHE A 75 9.56 -2.61 16.98
N LEU A 76 8.27 -2.43 17.28
CA LEU A 76 7.47 -3.43 17.97
C LEU A 76 7.19 -4.64 17.08
N ASP A 77 6.94 -5.79 17.71
CA ASP A 77 6.54 -7.00 17.03
C ASP A 77 5.31 -6.78 16.15
N LYS A 78 5.28 -7.44 15.02
CA LYS A 78 4.20 -7.34 14.03
C LYS A 78 2.83 -7.61 14.65
N ARG A 79 2.75 -8.59 15.53
CA ARG A 79 1.53 -8.94 16.24
C ARG A 79 1.04 -7.83 17.15
N LEU A 80 1.95 -7.19 17.91
CA LEU A 80 1.59 -6.08 18.78
C LEU A 80 1.08 -4.87 17.98
N GLN A 81 1.70 -4.58 16.83
CA GLN A 81 1.24 -3.52 15.94
C GLN A 81 -0.17 -3.80 15.41
N PHE A 82 -0.45 -5.03 14.98
CA PHE A 82 -1.77 -5.45 14.51
C PHE A 82 -2.81 -5.41 15.64
N ASP A 83 -2.50 -5.96 16.81
CA ASP A 83 -3.41 -6.00 17.96
C ASP A 83 -3.72 -4.57 18.46
N TYR A 84 -2.74 -3.65 18.43
CA TYR A 84 -2.98 -2.25 18.74
C TYR A 84 -4.00 -1.63 17.79
N LEU A 85 -3.81 -1.78 16.48
CA LEU A 85 -4.74 -1.24 15.48
C LEU A 85 -6.13 -1.88 15.61
N LEU A 86 -6.19 -3.21 15.80
CA LEU A 86 -7.43 -3.95 15.96
C LEU A 86 -8.27 -3.44 17.14
N ASN A 87 -7.61 -3.17 18.28
CA ASN A 87 -8.32 -2.77 19.51
C ASN A 87 -8.63 -1.27 19.59
N ASN A 88 -7.88 -0.42 18.89
CA ASN A 88 -8.06 1.04 18.95
C ASN A 88 -8.87 1.61 17.79
N ILE A 89 -9.01 0.88 16.69
CA ILE A 89 -9.80 1.31 15.54
C ILE A 89 -11.21 0.76 15.65
N ARG A 90 -12.23 1.65 15.61
CA ARG A 90 -13.63 1.23 15.65
C ARG A 90 -14.01 0.44 14.40
N PRO A 91 -14.79 -0.64 14.52
CA PRO A 91 -15.31 -1.37 13.37
C PRO A 91 -16.11 -0.45 12.45
N ARG A 92 -15.71 -0.39 11.20
CA ARG A 92 -16.38 0.39 10.17
C ARG A 92 -15.98 -0.09 8.79
N ASN A 93 -16.91 -0.10 7.86
CA ASN A 93 -16.56 -0.33 6.46
C ASN A 93 -15.88 0.93 5.90
N ARG A 94 -14.60 0.80 5.53
CA ARG A 94 -13.78 1.87 4.96
C ARG A 94 -13.33 1.46 3.58
N TRP A 95 -13.51 2.36 2.64
CA TRP A 95 -13.01 2.19 1.29
C TRP A 95 -12.31 3.48 0.84
N SER A 96 -11.11 3.35 0.31
CA SER A 96 -10.37 4.46 -0.28
C SER A 96 -9.67 3.98 -1.54
N LYS A 97 -9.67 4.84 -2.54
CA LYS A 97 -8.89 4.61 -3.75
C LYS A 97 -7.44 4.97 -3.45
N TRP A 98 -6.53 4.03 -3.70
CA TRP A 98 -5.11 4.33 -3.58
C TRP A 98 -4.73 5.42 -4.57
N LEU A 99 -4.01 6.42 -4.07
CA LEU A 99 -3.43 7.45 -4.91
C LEU A 99 -2.45 6.77 -5.86
N LYS A 100 -2.75 6.82 -7.14
CA LYS A 100 -1.79 6.45 -8.16
C LYS A 100 -0.74 7.56 -8.23
N PRO A 101 0.53 7.23 -8.48
CA PRO A 101 1.49 8.26 -8.80
C PRO A 101 0.97 9.01 -10.02
N ASP A 102 0.81 10.33 -9.88
CA ASP A 102 0.44 11.18 -11.00
C ASP A 102 1.54 11.05 -12.06
N LYS A 103 1.17 10.51 -13.22
CA LYS A 103 1.98 10.66 -14.40
C LYS A 103 1.80 12.13 -14.83
N ILE A 104 2.69 12.96 -14.35
CA ILE A 104 2.70 14.33 -14.80
C ILE A 104 3.29 14.31 -16.20
N GLU A 105 2.41 14.43 -17.20
CA GLU A 105 2.84 14.60 -18.58
C GLU A 105 3.81 15.78 -18.63
N ASN A 106 4.87 15.63 -19.41
CA ASN A 106 5.92 16.62 -19.60
C ASN A 106 6.90 16.81 -18.42
N LEU A 107 6.77 16.09 -17.29
CA LEU A 107 7.72 16.19 -16.18
C LEU A 107 9.16 15.90 -16.63
N GLU A 108 9.34 14.82 -17.38
CA GLU A 108 10.68 14.40 -17.86
C GLU A 108 11.28 15.44 -18.82
N ILE A 109 10.45 16.08 -19.65
CA ILE A 109 10.87 17.13 -20.58
C ILE A 109 11.37 18.34 -19.82
N VAL A 110 10.62 18.79 -18.81
CA VAL A 110 11.00 19.92 -17.97
C VAL A 110 12.27 19.60 -17.16
N LYS A 111 12.39 18.39 -16.63
CA LYS A 111 13.62 17.94 -15.95
C LYS A 111 14.84 18.00 -16.85
N MET A 112 14.69 17.49 -18.08
CA MET A 112 15.80 17.47 -19.05
C MET A 112 16.18 18.88 -19.50
N TYR A 113 15.21 19.75 -19.71
CA TYR A 113 15.45 21.12 -20.20
C TYR A 113 16.10 22.01 -19.15
N PHE A 114 15.61 21.99 -17.92
CA PHE A 114 16.11 22.87 -16.85
C PHE A 114 17.13 22.20 -15.92
N GLY A 115 17.35 20.88 -16.03
CA GLY A 115 18.20 20.12 -15.12
C GLY A 115 17.62 20.02 -13.70
N PHE A 116 16.29 20.10 -13.55
CA PHE A 116 15.63 20.11 -12.25
C PHE A 116 15.43 18.70 -11.68
N GLY A 117 15.42 18.60 -10.34
CA GLY A 117 14.92 17.42 -9.63
C GLY A 117 13.37 17.33 -9.72
N ASN A 118 12.80 16.18 -9.29
CA ASN A 118 11.37 15.92 -9.41
C ASN A 118 10.47 16.98 -8.79
N GLU A 119 10.79 17.48 -7.59
CA GLU A 119 9.97 18.48 -6.90
C GLU A 119 9.99 19.82 -7.64
N LYS A 120 11.18 20.33 -7.95
CA LYS A 120 11.31 21.59 -8.69
C LYS A 120 10.70 21.55 -10.09
N ALA A 121 10.74 20.38 -10.75
CA ALA A 121 10.12 20.21 -12.05
C ALA A 121 8.58 20.22 -11.98
N LYS A 122 8.01 19.71 -10.87
CA LYS A 122 6.55 19.82 -10.61
C LYS A 122 6.13 21.29 -10.39
N ASP A 123 6.86 21.99 -9.53
CA ASP A 123 6.61 23.39 -9.26
C ASP A 123 6.75 24.24 -10.56
N ALA A 124 7.74 23.93 -11.38
CA ALA A 124 7.91 24.59 -12.67
C ALA A 124 6.74 24.33 -13.63
N LEU A 125 6.17 23.11 -13.65
CA LEU A 125 5.01 22.77 -14.46
C LEU A 125 3.75 23.53 -14.06
N GLU A 126 3.60 23.91 -12.80
CA GLU A 126 2.46 24.72 -12.34
C GLU A 126 2.53 26.17 -12.86
N VAL A 127 3.74 26.66 -13.14
CA VAL A 127 3.98 28.03 -13.62
C VAL A 127 4.07 28.10 -15.14
N LEU A 128 4.51 27.02 -15.80
CA LEU A 128 4.68 26.98 -17.25
C LEU A 128 3.32 26.85 -17.96
N SER A 129 3.08 27.71 -18.94
CA SER A 129 1.92 27.58 -19.83
C SER A 129 2.15 26.45 -20.86
N ASP A 130 1.03 25.89 -21.38
CA ASP A 130 1.09 24.86 -22.43
C ASP A 130 1.91 25.29 -23.64
N LYS A 131 1.86 26.57 -24.00
CA LYS A 131 2.68 27.14 -25.10
C LYS A 131 4.19 27.01 -24.85
N HIS A 132 4.62 27.34 -23.62
CA HIS A 132 6.03 27.19 -23.26
C HIS A 132 6.48 25.73 -23.27
N ILE A 133 5.60 24.81 -22.84
CA ILE A 133 5.89 23.38 -22.87
C ILE A 133 6.04 22.89 -24.31
N GLU A 134 5.18 23.34 -25.23
CA GLU A 134 5.30 23.02 -26.66
C GLU A 134 6.58 23.57 -27.30
N GLU A 135 6.97 24.78 -26.94
CA GLU A 135 8.24 25.37 -27.40
C GLU A 135 9.45 24.53 -26.93
N ILE A 136 9.45 24.13 -25.66
CA ILE A 136 10.49 23.25 -25.11
C ILE A 136 10.52 21.92 -25.87
N LYS A 137 9.35 21.31 -26.13
CA LYS A 137 9.25 20.06 -26.92
C LYS A 137 9.87 20.22 -28.32
N LYS A 138 9.59 21.32 -29.01
CA LYS A 138 10.13 21.59 -30.33
C LYS A 138 11.67 21.65 -30.32
N GLN A 139 12.25 22.33 -29.33
CA GLN A 139 13.71 22.40 -29.21
C GLN A 139 14.38 21.04 -29.02
N PHE A 140 13.72 20.11 -28.29
CA PHE A 140 14.21 18.73 -28.18
C PHE A 140 14.07 17.91 -29.46
N THR A 141 13.01 18.19 -30.25
CA THR A 141 12.76 17.46 -31.49
C THR A 141 13.70 17.95 -32.61
N GLU A 142 13.99 19.23 -32.65
CA GLU A 142 14.92 19.85 -33.66
C GLU A 142 16.38 19.59 -33.28
N GLY A 143 16.72 19.27 -32.03
CA GLY A 143 18.07 19.02 -31.55
C GLY A 143 18.64 17.62 -31.84
N GLY A 144 17.93 16.75 -32.55
CA GLY A 144 18.48 15.56 -33.19
C GLY A 144 19.14 14.53 -32.29
N VAL A 145 18.56 14.17 -31.15
CA VAL A 145 18.94 12.96 -30.39
C VAL A 145 17.94 11.84 -30.69
N GLU A 146 18.13 11.18 -31.82
CA GLU A 146 17.54 9.86 -32.04
C GLU A 146 18.16 8.88 -31.02
N LYS A 147 17.32 8.36 -30.11
CA LYS A 147 17.72 7.24 -29.28
C LYS A 147 17.89 6.02 -30.17
N LYS A 148 19.13 5.55 -30.32
CA LYS A 148 19.45 4.21 -30.81
C LYS A 148 19.03 3.16 -29.79
#